data_cbd1110b23f6340f9ca50457ea48b680
#
_entry.id   cbd1110b23f6340f9ca50457ea48b680
#
_cell.length_a   1.000
_cell.length_b   1.000
_cell.length_c   1.000
_cell.angle_alpha   90.00
_cell.angle_beta   90.00
_cell.angle_gamma   90.00
#
_symmetry.space_group_name_H-M   'P 1'
#
loop_
_entity.id
_entity.type
_entity.pdbx_description
1 polymer ?
#
loop_
_entity_poly.entity_id
_entity_poly.type
_entity_poly.pdbx_seq_one_letter_code
_entity_poly.pdbx_strand_id
1 'polypeptide(L)'
;MTAAPAGPLTIAVIGAGGKMGMRVSDNLVRTDHLVRYCETSEAGRQRVQQAGREVTDAVTAVPDADVVILAVPDIALGPVSADLVPQLKAGAVVLTLDPAAAYAGLLTKRSDLEYVVAHPCHPSVFLERTTPEEYADTFGGIAAPQDVVAAIESGDEAKRALAESVVRVMYAPVLDVHWVTVKQLAYLEPTLVETVACMVGDLLNEALKETVHTVGVPEAAARAMLLGHTQVALANTLKGDNPFSDACLIAMDYGRETIIKDDWKKIFNDEQLDTVIARMLHLNDKG
;
A
#
# COMPACT_ATOMS: atom_id res chain seq x y z
N MET A 1 -6.87 18.74 16.87
CA MET A 1 -5.43 18.82 16.58
C MET A 1 -4.73 18.02 17.66
N THR A 2 -4.36 16.77 17.36
CA THR A 2 -3.60 15.90 18.27
C THR A 2 -2.16 16.41 18.33
N ALA A 3 -1.61 16.56 19.55
CA ALA A 3 -0.25 17.04 19.73
C ALA A 3 0.73 16.04 19.12
N ALA A 4 1.62 16.54 18.25
CA ALA A 4 2.76 15.75 17.79
C ALA A 4 3.59 15.25 18.98
N PRO A 5 4.27 14.09 18.88
CA PRO A 5 5.12 13.59 19.97
C PRO A 5 6.19 14.64 20.32
N ALA A 6 6.49 14.76 21.60
CA ALA A 6 7.30 15.86 22.18
C ALA A 6 8.80 15.73 21.92
N GLY A 7 9.27 15.04 20.87
CA GLY A 7 10.69 14.90 20.55
C GLY A 7 11.00 13.89 19.44
N PRO A 8 12.28 13.76 19.05
CA PRO A 8 12.70 12.78 18.07
C PRO A 8 12.48 11.34 18.57
N LEU A 9 11.98 10.47 17.68
CA LEU A 9 11.72 9.06 17.91
C LEU A 9 12.92 8.22 17.47
N THR A 10 13.07 7.03 18.07
CA THR A 10 13.91 5.97 17.52
C THR A 10 13.05 5.06 16.66
N ILE A 11 13.35 4.97 15.36
CA ILE A 11 12.58 4.20 14.37
C ILE A 11 13.47 3.11 13.77
N ALA A 12 13.06 1.86 13.82
CA ALA A 12 13.72 0.76 13.12
C ALA A 12 12.94 0.39 11.87
N VAL A 13 13.58 0.39 10.70
CA VAL A 13 13.01 -0.04 9.41
C VAL A 13 13.56 -1.43 9.08
N ILE A 14 12.72 -2.45 9.17
CA ILE A 14 13.07 -3.83 8.87
C ILE A 14 12.75 -4.11 7.40
N GLY A 15 13.71 -4.60 6.64
CA GLY A 15 13.62 -4.73 5.19
C GLY A 15 13.91 -3.40 4.47
N ALA A 16 14.79 -2.58 5.05
CA ALA A 16 15.11 -1.23 4.58
C ALA A 16 15.64 -1.18 3.12
N GLY A 17 16.21 -2.27 2.61
CA GLY A 17 16.70 -2.37 1.23
C GLY A 17 15.66 -2.87 0.23
N GLY A 18 14.45 -3.22 0.66
CA GLY A 18 13.33 -3.55 -0.21
C GLY A 18 12.77 -2.32 -0.94
N LYS A 19 11.86 -2.53 -1.92
CA LYS A 19 11.25 -1.44 -2.70
C LYS A 19 10.56 -0.40 -1.79
N MET A 20 9.69 -0.86 -0.89
CA MET A 20 9.00 0.03 0.05
C MET A 20 9.93 0.49 1.18
N GLY A 21 10.81 -0.38 1.68
CA GLY A 21 11.80 -0.03 2.68
C GLY A 21 12.68 1.14 2.26
N MET A 22 13.17 1.16 1.03
CA MET A 22 13.94 2.29 0.48
C MET A 22 13.12 3.58 0.42
N ARG A 23 11.86 3.54 -0.08
CA ARG A 23 10.99 4.72 -0.14
C ARG A 23 10.71 5.32 1.23
N VAL A 24 10.31 4.48 2.17
CA VAL A 24 10.08 4.89 3.56
C VAL A 24 11.34 5.50 4.16
N SER A 25 12.49 4.87 3.94
CA SER A 25 13.79 5.35 4.43
C SER A 25 14.20 6.68 3.80
N ASP A 26 13.90 6.91 2.50
CA ASP A 26 14.20 8.17 1.80
C ASP A 26 13.46 9.38 2.39
N ASN A 27 12.28 9.15 2.93
CA ASN A 27 11.51 10.18 3.61
C ASN A 27 11.93 10.35 5.07
N LEU A 28 12.14 9.24 5.79
CA LEU A 28 12.52 9.29 7.21
C LEU A 28 13.90 9.95 7.44
N VAL A 29 14.85 9.78 6.52
CA VAL A 29 16.19 10.39 6.64
C VAL A 29 16.15 11.93 6.68
N ARG A 30 15.06 12.54 6.23
CA ARG A 30 14.86 14.00 6.21
C ARG A 30 14.33 14.56 7.54
N THR A 31 14.20 13.73 8.56
CA THR A 31 13.66 14.10 9.87
C THR A 31 14.74 14.11 10.93
N ASP A 32 14.38 14.65 12.11
CA ASP A 32 15.24 14.59 13.29
C ASP A 32 15.14 13.27 14.05
N HIS A 33 14.41 12.27 13.53
CA HIS A 33 14.30 10.94 14.12
C HIS A 33 15.61 10.17 14.02
N LEU A 34 15.90 9.34 15.03
CA LEU A 34 16.99 8.36 14.96
C LEU A 34 16.48 7.14 14.18
N VAL A 35 16.86 7.03 12.89
CA VAL A 35 16.42 5.94 12.02
C VAL A 35 17.51 4.88 11.91
N ARG A 36 17.16 3.61 12.18
CA ARG A 36 18.01 2.43 12.04
C ARG A 36 17.52 1.56 10.90
N TYR A 37 18.39 1.27 9.95
CA TYR A 37 18.07 0.57 8.71
C TYR A 37 18.51 -0.89 8.81
N CYS A 38 17.55 -1.82 8.88
CA CYS A 38 17.82 -3.26 9.04
C CYS A 38 17.52 -3.99 7.74
N GLU A 39 18.50 -4.74 7.26
CA GLU A 39 18.38 -5.53 6.03
C GLU A 39 19.26 -6.78 6.12
N THR A 40 18.72 -7.91 5.68
CA THR A 40 19.42 -9.21 5.74
C THR A 40 20.01 -9.63 4.40
N SER A 41 19.35 -9.29 3.29
CA SER A 41 19.82 -9.66 1.95
C SER A 41 21.03 -8.82 1.54
N GLU A 42 22.04 -9.44 0.94
CA GLU A 42 23.24 -8.74 0.48
C GLU A 42 22.92 -7.62 -0.52
N ALA A 43 22.05 -7.90 -1.50
CA ALA A 43 21.63 -6.91 -2.48
C ALA A 43 20.85 -5.73 -1.84
N GLY A 44 20.06 -6.00 -0.79
CA GLY A 44 19.35 -4.96 -0.04
C GLY A 44 20.32 -4.12 0.79
N ARG A 45 21.28 -4.73 1.48
CA ARG A 45 22.34 -4.04 2.23
C ARG A 45 23.14 -3.09 1.34
N GLN A 46 23.52 -3.56 0.15
CA GLN A 46 24.21 -2.72 -0.83
C GLN A 46 23.38 -1.51 -1.25
N ARG A 47 22.07 -1.66 -1.49
CA ARG A 47 21.19 -0.53 -1.82
C ARG A 47 21.12 0.50 -0.69
N VAL A 48 20.98 0.06 0.55
CA VAL A 48 20.95 0.92 1.74
C VAL A 48 22.27 1.70 1.85
N GLN A 49 23.42 1.03 1.70
CA GLN A 49 24.74 1.64 1.75
C GLN A 49 25.01 2.61 0.60
N GLN A 50 24.58 2.28 -0.64
CA GLN A 50 24.68 3.18 -1.80
C GLN A 50 23.84 4.46 -1.62
N ALA A 51 22.77 4.40 -0.84
CA ALA A 51 21.98 5.55 -0.45
C ALA A 51 22.62 6.35 0.72
N GLY A 52 23.87 6.02 1.12
CA GLY A 52 24.59 6.72 2.19
C GLY A 52 24.12 6.40 3.61
N ARG A 53 23.44 5.24 3.80
CA ARG A 53 22.90 4.83 5.10
C ARG A 53 23.69 3.65 5.66
N GLU A 54 23.82 3.61 6.99
CA GLU A 54 24.44 2.51 7.69
C GLU A 54 23.42 1.40 7.97
N VAL A 55 23.76 0.16 7.65
CA VAL A 55 22.95 -1.01 7.98
C VAL A 55 23.20 -1.45 9.41
N THR A 56 22.14 -1.56 10.20
CA THR A 56 22.17 -1.99 11.60
C THR A 56 21.53 -3.37 11.72
N ASP A 57 22.06 -4.24 12.56
CA ASP A 57 21.43 -5.53 12.85
C ASP A 57 20.13 -5.33 13.66
N ALA A 58 19.08 -6.07 13.31
CA ALA A 58 17.76 -5.92 13.92
C ALA A 58 17.80 -6.16 15.46
N VAL A 59 18.60 -7.11 15.93
CA VAL A 59 18.78 -7.36 17.37
C VAL A 59 19.35 -6.17 18.14
N THR A 60 20.06 -5.28 17.46
CA THR A 60 20.59 -4.03 18.04
C THR A 60 19.60 -2.87 17.85
N ALA A 61 18.83 -2.89 16.75
CA ALA A 61 17.95 -1.80 16.37
C ALA A 61 16.64 -1.77 17.14
N VAL A 62 16.03 -2.94 17.43
CA VAL A 62 14.65 -3.00 17.91
C VAL A 62 14.44 -2.81 19.42
N PRO A 63 15.39 -3.16 20.34
CA PRO A 63 15.11 -3.12 21.79
C PRO A 63 14.75 -1.74 22.35
N ASP A 64 15.25 -0.67 21.79
CA ASP A 64 14.98 0.71 22.22
C ASP A 64 14.16 1.53 21.18
N ALA A 65 13.68 0.88 20.11
CA ALA A 65 12.84 1.55 19.12
C ALA A 65 11.46 1.94 19.68
N ASP A 66 11.02 3.16 19.36
CA ASP A 66 9.66 3.64 19.64
C ASP A 66 8.68 3.10 18.61
N VAL A 67 9.15 2.99 17.35
CA VAL A 67 8.38 2.46 16.23
C VAL A 67 9.25 1.48 15.44
N VAL A 68 8.68 0.31 15.13
CA VAL A 68 9.32 -0.68 14.24
C VAL A 68 8.45 -0.83 13.00
N ILE A 69 8.99 -0.44 11.85
CA ILE A 69 8.33 -0.54 10.54
C ILE A 69 8.77 -1.85 9.89
N LEU A 70 7.82 -2.75 9.66
CA LEU A 70 8.04 -4.03 8.99
C LEU A 70 7.80 -3.88 7.48
N ALA A 71 8.82 -3.47 6.73
CA ALA A 71 8.80 -3.28 5.28
C ALA A 71 9.31 -4.54 4.53
N VAL A 72 8.84 -5.70 4.96
CA VAL A 72 9.17 -7.03 4.39
C VAL A 72 7.96 -7.59 3.63
N PRO A 73 8.15 -8.57 2.72
CA PRO A 73 7.02 -9.22 2.05
C PRO A 73 6.04 -9.84 3.04
N ASP A 74 4.74 -9.84 2.71
CA ASP A 74 3.65 -10.31 3.60
C ASP A 74 3.88 -11.72 4.14
N ILE A 75 4.34 -12.64 3.30
CA ILE A 75 4.67 -14.01 3.70
C ILE A 75 5.76 -14.10 4.77
N ALA A 76 6.58 -13.06 4.91
CA ALA A 76 7.66 -12.99 5.90
C ALA A 76 7.23 -12.29 7.20
N LEU A 77 6.09 -11.57 7.23
CA LEU A 77 5.66 -10.79 8.40
C LEU A 77 5.44 -11.66 9.63
N GLY A 78 4.82 -12.82 9.50
CA GLY A 78 4.64 -13.78 10.62
C GLY A 78 5.98 -14.18 11.25
N PRO A 79 6.89 -14.85 10.52
CA PRO A 79 8.22 -15.22 11.04
C PRO A 79 9.01 -14.04 11.59
N VAL A 80 9.07 -12.92 10.85
CA VAL A 80 9.83 -11.73 11.29
C VAL A 80 9.25 -11.14 12.57
N SER A 81 7.92 -11.06 12.70
CA SER A 81 7.29 -10.59 13.94
C SER A 81 7.55 -11.55 15.11
N ALA A 82 7.58 -12.86 14.88
CA ALA A 82 7.90 -13.85 15.92
C ALA A 82 9.32 -13.68 16.47
N ASP A 83 10.26 -13.33 15.62
CA ASP A 83 11.64 -13.10 16.03
C ASP A 83 11.83 -11.75 16.73
N LEU A 84 11.15 -10.69 16.29
CA LEU A 84 11.44 -9.33 16.74
C LEU A 84 10.54 -8.85 17.89
N VAL A 85 9.25 -9.20 17.89
CA VAL A 85 8.28 -8.72 18.88
C VAL A 85 8.71 -9.03 20.33
N PRO A 86 9.27 -10.20 20.66
CA PRO A 86 9.75 -10.47 22.01
C PRO A 86 10.82 -9.50 22.52
N GLN A 87 11.56 -8.85 21.62
CA GLN A 87 12.71 -7.98 21.93
C GLN A 87 12.33 -6.51 22.09
N LEU A 88 11.12 -6.12 21.71
CA LEU A 88 10.66 -4.73 21.72
C LEU A 88 10.48 -4.21 23.15
N LYS A 89 10.78 -2.94 23.38
CA LYS A 89 10.42 -2.29 24.64
C LYS A 89 8.90 -2.18 24.79
N ALA A 90 8.42 -2.17 26.02
CA ALA A 90 7.01 -1.93 26.33
C ALA A 90 6.54 -0.58 25.75
N GLY A 91 5.33 -0.57 25.18
CA GLY A 91 4.74 0.62 24.59
C GLY A 91 5.22 0.96 23.17
N ALA A 92 6.11 0.17 22.57
CA ALA A 92 6.50 0.37 21.17
C ALA A 92 5.35 0.14 20.20
N VAL A 93 5.42 0.76 19.03
CA VAL A 93 4.48 0.58 17.92
C VAL A 93 5.09 -0.33 16.86
N VAL A 94 4.39 -1.40 16.51
CA VAL A 94 4.70 -2.27 15.36
C VAL A 94 3.83 -1.81 14.19
N LEU A 95 4.47 -1.34 13.12
CA LEU A 95 3.82 -0.79 11.95
C LEU A 95 4.09 -1.68 10.72
N THR A 96 3.04 -2.22 10.13
CA THR A 96 3.09 -2.97 8.87
C THR A 96 2.55 -2.12 7.71
N LEU A 97 2.96 -2.42 6.48
CA LEU A 97 2.62 -1.64 5.29
C LEU A 97 1.42 -2.19 4.54
N ASP A 98 1.02 -3.45 4.86
CA ASP A 98 -0.06 -4.18 4.22
C ASP A 98 -0.95 -4.88 5.27
N PRO A 99 -2.29 -4.99 5.05
CA PRO A 99 -3.22 -5.55 6.02
C PRO A 99 -3.29 -7.09 6.02
N ALA A 100 -2.82 -7.78 4.98
CA ALA A 100 -3.08 -9.21 4.78
C ALA A 100 -2.64 -10.08 5.98
N ALA A 101 -1.38 -9.92 6.42
CA ALA A 101 -0.85 -10.69 7.54
C ALA A 101 -1.50 -10.30 8.88
N ALA A 102 -1.83 -9.03 9.08
CA ALA A 102 -2.53 -8.55 10.27
C ALA A 102 -3.96 -9.11 10.34
N TYR A 103 -4.69 -9.06 9.23
CA TYR A 103 -6.05 -9.62 9.12
C TYR A 103 -6.07 -11.14 9.34
N ALA A 104 -5.11 -11.86 8.76
CA ALA A 104 -4.97 -13.32 8.93
C ALA A 104 -4.48 -13.74 10.32
N GLY A 105 -4.19 -12.81 11.23
CA GLY A 105 -3.72 -13.10 12.58
C GLY A 105 -2.33 -13.71 12.65
N LEU A 106 -1.48 -13.47 11.66
CA LEU A 106 -0.14 -14.06 11.58
C LEU A 106 0.92 -13.29 12.39
N LEU A 107 0.62 -12.06 12.78
CA LEU A 107 1.56 -11.27 13.57
C LEU A 107 1.63 -11.77 15.01
N THR A 108 2.85 -11.95 15.52
CA THR A 108 3.06 -12.21 16.95
C THR A 108 2.60 -11.01 17.76
N LYS A 109 1.80 -11.23 18.80
CA LYS A 109 1.20 -10.18 19.63
C LYS A 109 1.73 -10.19 21.05
N ARG A 110 1.92 -8.99 21.58
CA ARG A 110 2.14 -8.70 23.01
C ARG A 110 1.18 -7.61 23.43
N SER A 111 0.57 -7.75 24.59
CA SER A 111 -0.47 -6.83 25.11
C SER A 111 0.06 -5.45 25.51
N ASP A 112 1.37 -5.30 25.68
CA ASP A 112 2.05 -4.05 26.02
C ASP A 112 2.60 -3.31 24.79
N LEU A 113 2.29 -3.77 23.57
CA LEU A 113 2.64 -3.14 22.30
C LEU A 113 1.40 -2.67 21.55
N GLU A 114 1.62 -1.74 20.64
CA GLU A 114 0.57 -1.30 19.71
C GLU A 114 0.84 -1.79 18.29
N TYR A 115 -0.22 -2.15 17.57
CA TYR A 115 -0.14 -2.65 16.20
C TYR A 115 -0.91 -1.73 15.27
N VAL A 116 -0.21 -1.26 14.25
CA VAL A 116 -0.73 -0.34 13.23
C VAL A 116 -0.45 -0.92 11.85
N VAL A 117 -1.44 -0.85 10.99
CA VAL A 117 -1.27 -1.07 9.55
C VAL A 117 -1.47 0.27 8.87
N ALA A 118 -0.58 0.65 7.95
CA ALA A 118 -0.73 1.88 7.18
C ALA A 118 -0.34 1.64 5.72
N HIS A 119 -1.30 1.86 4.81
CA HIS A 119 -1.12 1.62 3.37
C HIS A 119 -1.31 2.94 2.59
N PRO A 120 -0.38 3.33 1.69
CA PRO A 120 -0.51 4.54 0.89
C PRO A 120 -1.54 4.33 -0.22
N CYS A 121 -2.44 5.31 -0.41
CA CYS A 121 -3.46 5.26 -1.46
C CYS A 121 -2.89 5.49 -2.87
N HIS A 122 -1.63 5.89 -2.95
CA HIS A 122 -1.00 6.44 -4.14
C HIS A 122 -1.67 7.74 -4.64
N PRO A 123 -0.99 8.56 -5.47
CA PRO A 123 -1.58 9.80 -5.98
C PRO A 123 -2.81 9.52 -6.84
N SER A 124 -3.92 10.16 -6.49
CA SER A 124 -5.20 9.98 -7.18
C SER A 124 -5.07 10.22 -8.68
N VAL A 125 -5.78 9.41 -9.48
CA VAL A 125 -5.91 9.63 -10.95
C VAL A 125 -6.52 11.01 -11.27
N PHE A 126 -7.21 11.63 -10.32
CA PHE A 126 -7.81 12.97 -10.45
C PHE A 126 -7.02 14.05 -9.72
N LEU A 127 -5.83 13.73 -9.21
CA LEU A 127 -4.97 14.72 -8.57
C LEU A 127 -4.57 15.78 -9.59
N GLU A 128 -4.75 17.05 -9.23
CA GLU A 128 -4.15 18.15 -9.97
C GLU A 128 -2.63 18.16 -9.71
N ARG A 129 -1.85 17.87 -10.73
CA ARG A 129 -0.39 17.87 -10.69
C ARG A 129 0.11 19.13 -11.35
N THR A 130 1.07 19.80 -10.73
CA THR A 130 1.53 21.12 -11.15
C THR A 130 2.99 21.14 -11.59
N THR A 131 3.77 20.13 -11.22
CA THR A 131 5.19 20.03 -11.55
C THR A 131 5.51 18.77 -12.35
N PRO A 132 6.58 18.76 -13.17
CA PRO A 132 7.05 17.56 -13.86
C PRO A 132 7.34 16.38 -12.92
N GLU A 133 7.85 16.68 -11.71
CA GLU A 133 8.18 15.70 -10.68
C GLU A 133 6.92 15.02 -10.15
N GLU A 134 5.83 15.78 -9.91
CA GLU A 134 4.53 15.24 -9.52
C GLU A 134 3.93 14.38 -10.64
N TYR A 135 4.06 14.79 -11.90
CA TYR A 135 3.59 14.00 -13.05
C TYR A 135 4.36 12.68 -13.18
N ALA A 136 5.66 12.67 -12.89
CA ALA A 136 6.49 11.48 -12.93
C ALA A 136 6.24 10.52 -11.75
N ASP A 137 5.78 11.04 -10.60
CA ASP A 137 5.54 10.28 -9.38
C ASP A 137 4.13 9.68 -9.35
N THR A 138 3.88 8.67 -10.18
CA THR A 138 2.59 7.96 -10.20
C THR A 138 2.39 7.03 -9.00
N PHE A 139 3.48 6.62 -8.36
CA PHE A 139 3.45 5.72 -7.21
C PHE A 139 3.36 6.46 -5.86
N GLY A 140 3.73 7.74 -5.81
CA GLY A 140 3.75 8.53 -4.59
C GLY A 140 4.99 8.31 -3.71
N GLY A 141 5.08 9.12 -2.66
CA GLY A 141 6.19 9.08 -1.71
C GLY A 141 7.46 9.81 -2.16
N ILE A 142 7.39 10.59 -3.24
CA ILE A 142 8.51 11.42 -3.74
C ILE A 142 8.08 12.89 -3.87
N ALA A 143 7.10 13.17 -4.72
CA ALA A 143 6.67 14.53 -5.04
C ALA A 143 5.13 14.68 -5.07
N ALA A 144 4.42 13.72 -5.68
CA ALA A 144 2.96 13.79 -5.80
C ALA A 144 2.28 13.48 -4.46
N PRO A 145 1.39 14.36 -3.96
CA PRO A 145 0.68 14.12 -2.71
C PRO A 145 -0.32 12.97 -2.84
N GLN A 146 -0.50 12.26 -1.72
CA GLN A 146 -1.35 11.09 -1.61
C GLN A 146 -2.05 11.03 -0.25
N ASP A 147 -3.16 10.31 -0.18
CA ASP A 147 -3.76 9.92 1.08
C ASP A 147 -3.15 8.61 1.61
N VAL A 148 -3.41 8.32 2.87
CA VAL A 148 -3.05 7.05 3.50
C VAL A 148 -4.29 6.48 4.19
N VAL A 149 -4.49 5.17 4.10
CA VAL A 149 -5.46 4.47 4.96
C VAL A 149 -4.70 3.73 6.03
N ALA A 150 -5.11 3.90 7.28
CA ALA A 150 -4.46 3.26 8.42
C ALA A 150 -5.47 2.59 9.36
N ALA A 151 -5.02 1.58 10.08
CA ALA A 151 -5.77 0.88 11.11
C ALA A 151 -4.92 0.72 12.36
N ILE A 152 -5.52 0.96 13.53
CA ILE A 152 -4.90 0.72 14.84
C ILE A 152 -5.75 -0.28 15.62
N GLU A 153 -5.11 -1.23 16.30
CA GLU A 153 -5.84 -2.33 16.96
C GLU A 153 -6.40 -1.95 18.34
N SER A 154 -5.68 -1.17 19.14
CA SER A 154 -6.12 -0.87 20.51
C SER A 154 -7.11 0.27 20.62
N GLY A 155 -7.11 1.21 19.69
CA GLY A 155 -7.85 2.46 19.79
C GLY A 155 -7.25 3.47 20.77
N ASP A 156 -6.00 3.31 21.21
CA ASP A 156 -5.29 4.29 22.04
C ASP A 156 -4.98 5.56 21.23
N GLU A 157 -5.60 6.69 21.57
CA GLU A 157 -5.45 7.96 20.86
C GLU A 157 -4.01 8.52 20.90
N ALA A 158 -3.25 8.29 21.97
CA ALA A 158 -1.87 8.76 22.05
C ALA A 158 -0.98 7.95 21.12
N LYS A 159 -1.17 6.63 21.04
CA LYS A 159 -0.48 5.75 20.13
C LYS A 159 -0.88 6.00 18.67
N ARG A 160 -2.15 6.28 18.43
CA ARG A 160 -2.65 6.70 17.13
C ARG A 160 -1.96 7.97 16.64
N ALA A 161 -1.88 9.01 17.48
CA ALA A 161 -1.23 10.26 17.13
C ALA A 161 0.27 10.08 16.84
N LEU A 162 0.96 9.23 17.64
CA LEU A 162 2.36 8.88 17.39
C LEU A 162 2.51 8.15 16.05
N ALA A 163 1.70 7.13 15.79
CA ALA A 163 1.72 6.38 14.53
C ALA A 163 1.43 7.29 13.32
N GLU A 164 0.42 8.17 13.43
CA GLU A 164 0.08 9.12 12.37
C GLU A 164 1.24 10.05 12.04
N SER A 165 1.97 10.55 13.06
CA SER A 165 3.13 11.40 12.83
C SER A 165 4.20 10.70 11.99
N VAL A 166 4.46 9.42 12.23
CA VAL A 166 5.40 8.61 11.46
C VAL A 166 4.85 8.29 10.06
N VAL A 167 3.58 7.94 9.97
CA VAL A 167 2.90 7.63 8.69
C VAL A 167 2.93 8.82 7.74
N ARG A 168 2.65 10.03 8.23
CA ARG A 168 2.70 11.26 7.42
C ARG A 168 4.11 11.55 6.88
N VAL A 169 5.14 11.19 7.63
CA VAL A 169 6.53 11.36 7.15
C VAL A 169 6.91 10.25 6.19
N MET A 170 6.71 8.99 6.56
CA MET A 170 7.22 7.87 5.76
C MET A 170 6.59 7.76 4.36
N TYR A 171 5.38 8.30 4.19
CA TYR A 171 4.66 8.32 2.91
C TYR A 171 4.56 9.72 2.28
N ALA A 172 5.31 10.70 2.81
CA ALA A 172 5.24 12.10 2.37
C ALA A 172 5.44 12.26 0.84
N PRO A 173 4.73 13.26 0.24
CA PRO A 173 3.77 14.16 0.87
C PRO A 173 2.40 13.51 1.09
N VAL A 174 1.82 13.69 2.28
CA VAL A 174 0.52 13.10 2.66
C VAL A 174 -0.53 14.19 2.85
N LEU A 175 -1.65 14.06 2.14
CA LEU A 175 -2.82 14.95 2.26
C LEU A 175 -3.59 14.64 3.55
N ASP A 176 -4.11 13.42 3.66
CA ASP A 176 -4.87 12.98 4.83
C ASP A 176 -4.58 11.53 5.21
N VAL A 177 -4.92 11.16 6.46
CA VAL A 177 -4.82 9.79 6.97
C VAL A 177 -6.21 9.34 7.41
N HIS A 178 -6.77 8.37 6.69
CA HIS A 178 -8.10 7.82 6.94
C HIS A 178 -8.00 6.60 7.85
N TRP A 179 -8.56 6.69 9.06
CA TRP A 179 -8.52 5.61 10.04
C TRP A 179 -9.71 4.67 9.88
N VAL A 180 -9.42 3.39 9.74
CA VAL A 180 -10.40 2.30 9.58
C VAL A 180 -10.05 1.12 10.49
N THR A 181 -10.83 0.03 10.46
CA THR A 181 -10.44 -1.23 11.10
C THR A 181 -9.52 -2.04 10.17
N VAL A 182 -8.73 -2.97 10.73
CA VAL A 182 -7.87 -3.89 9.95
C VAL A 182 -8.69 -4.65 8.91
N LYS A 183 -9.89 -5.12 9.29
CA LYS A 183 -10.81 -5.81 8.36
C LYS A 183 -11.27 -4.90 7.21
N GLN A 184 -11.60 -3.64 7.50
CA GLN A 184 -11.97 -2.68 6.46
C GLN A 184 -10.79 -2.40 5.52
N LEU A 185 -9.58 -2.26 6.07
CA LEU A 185 -8.38 -2.07 5.25
C LEU A 185 -8.10 -3.29 4.36
N ALA A 186 -8.33 -4.51 4.87
CA ALA A 186 -8.22 -5.73 4.08
C ALA A 186 -9.25 -5.80 2.92
N TYR A 187 -10.45 -5.21 3.08
CA TYR A 187 -11.38 -5.04 1.96
C TYR A 187 -10.93 -3.95 0.98
N LEU A 188 -10.30 -2.89 1.45
CA LEU A 188 -9.84 -1.80 0.58
C LEU A 188 -8.67 -2.24 -0.30
N GLU A 189 -7.63 -2.80 0.28
CA GLU A 189 -6.41 -3.10 -0.45
C GLU A 189 -6.50 -4.43 -1.22
N PRO A 190 -6.60 -5.65 -0.63
CA PRO A 190 -6.69 -6.89 -1.40
C PRO A 190 -7.92 -7.00 -2.30
N THR A 191 -9.09 -6.50 -1.87
CA THR A 191 -10.32 -6.69 -2.63
C THR A 191 -10.57 -5.54 -3.60
N LEU A 192 -10.71 -4.29 -3.12
CA LEU A 192 -11.08 -3.17 -3.99
C LEU A 192 -9.93 -2.77 -4.92
N VAL A 193 -8.72 -2.67 -4.39
CA VAL A 193 -7.57 -2.18 -5.17
C VAL A 193 -6.97 -3.32 -5.99
N GLU A 194 -6.44 -4.38 -5.35
CA GLU A 194 -5.72 -5.41 -6.10
C GLU A 194 -6.66 -6.27 -6.96
N THR A 195 -7.75 -6.79 -6.38
CA THR A 195 -8.67 -7.67 -7.12
C THR A 195 -9.48 -6.92 -8.17
N VAL A 196 -9.85 -5.64 -7.95
CA VAL A 196 -10.68 -4.90 -8.92
C VAL A 196 -9.83 -3.92 -9.74
N ALA A 197 -9.21 -2.92 -9.11
CA ALA A 197 -8.57 -1.83 -9.88
C ALA A 197 -7.34 -2.31 -10.65
N CYS A 198 -6.47 -3.12 -10.03
CA CYS A 198 -5.29 -3.67 -10.72
C CYS A 198 -5.69 -4.66 -11.83
N MET A 199 -6.70 -5.52 -11.59
CA MET A 199 -7.22 -6.43 -12.61
C MET A 199 -7.83 -5.67 -13.80
N VAL A 200 -8.55 -4.55 -13.56
CA VAL A 200 -9.05 -3.70 -14.66
C VAL A 200 -7.90 -3.11 -15.46
N GLY A 201 -6.81 -2.70 -14.82
CA GLY A 201 -5.61 -2.25 -15.51
C GLY A 201 -5.01 -3.32 -16.43
N ASP A 202 -4.95 -4.55 -15.97
CA ASP A 202 -4.46 -5.69 -16.76
C ASP A 202 -5.41 -6.02 -17.91
N LEU A 203 -6.72 -6.03 -17.68
CA LEU A 203 -7.74 -6.21 -18.73
C LEU A 203 -7.62 -5.15 -19.84
N LEU A 204 -7.39 -3.88 -19.49
CA LEU A 204 -7.18 -2.81 -20.48
C LEU A 204 -5.91 -3.07 -21.31
N ASN A 205 -4.85 -3.57 -20.70
CA ASN A 205 -3.61 -3.92 -21.39
C ASN A 205 -3.80 -5.12 -22.32
N GLU A 206 -4.53 -6.14 -21.91
CA GLU A 206 -4.89 -7.29 -22.77
C GLU A 206 -5.76 -6.86 -23.95
N ALA A 207 -6.79 -6.04 -23.71
CA ALA A 207 -7.65 -5.49 -24.76
C ALA A 207 -6.85 -4.66 -25.79
N LEU A 208 -5.85 -3.90 -25.34
CA LEU A 208 -4.95 -3.18 -26.23
C LEU A 208 -4.16 -4.15 -27.13
N LYS A 209 -3.59 -5.21 -26.53
CA LYS A 209 -2.83 -6.23 -27.28
C LYS A 209 -3.71 -6.93 -28.34
N GLU A 210 -4.93 -7.33 -27.97
CA GLU A 210 -5.87 -7.95 -28.90
C GLU A 210 -6.24 -7.01 -30.06
N THR A 211 -6.48 -5.73 -29.75
CA THR A 211 -6.78 -4.72 -30.76
C THR A 211 -5.64 -4.55 -31.78
N VAL A 212 -4.39 -4.58 -31.32
CA VAL A 212 -3.22 -4.43 -32.19
C VAL A 212 -2.90 -5.72 -32.95
N HIS A 213 -2.82 -6.86 -32.26
CA HIS A 213 -2.29 -8.09 -32.83
C HIS A 213 -3.34 -8.92 -33.57
N THR A 214 -4.58 -8.96 -33.08
CA THR A 214 -5.65 -9.78 -33.66
C THR A 214 -6.49 -8.98 -34.64
N VAL A 215 -6.87 -7.74 -34.30
CA VAL A 215 -7.68 -6.89 -35.20
C VAL A 215 -6.83 -6.14 -36.22
N GLY A 216 -5.54 -5.90 -35.91
CA GLY A 216 -4.61 -5.24 -36.82
C GLY A 216 -4.66 -3.72 -36.82
N VAL A 217 -5.17 -3.11 -35.74
CA VAL A 217 -5.17 -1.64 -35.60
C VAL A 217 -3.74 -1.15 -35.30
N PRO A 218 -3.26 -0.07 -35.95
CA PRO A 218 -1.97 0.51 -35.64
C PRO A 218 -1.83 0.85 -34.15
N GLU A 219 -0.74 0.42 -33.51
CA GLU A 219 -0.55 0.53 -32.06
C GLU A 219 -0.69 1.98 -31.55
N ALA A 220 -0.13 2.96 -32.26
CA ALA A 220 -0.21 4.36 -31.88
C ALA A 220 -1.67 4.85 -31.79
N ALA A 221 -2.53 4.43 -32.74
CA ALA A 221 -3.95 4.78 -32.75
C ALA A 221 -4.70 4.09 -31.58
N ALA A 222 -4.45 2.79 -31.38
CA ALA A 222 -5.07 2.03 -30.30
C ALA A 222 -4.72 2.59 -28.91
N ARG A 223 -3.44 2.92 -28.68
CA ARG A 223 -2.98 3.57 -27.43
C ARG A 223 -3.62 4.93 -27.21
N ALA A 224 -3.64 5.80 -28.22
CA ALA A 224 -4.22 7.14 -28.12
C ALA A 224 -5.71 7.07 -27.74
N MET A 225 -6.46 6.19 -28.40
CA MET A 225 -7.90 5.98 -28.10
C MET A 225 -8.09 5.42 -26.69
N LEU A 226 -7.38 4.36 -26.32
CA LEU A 226 -7.56 3.70 -25.03
C LEU A 226 -7.22 4.64 -23.87
N LEU A 227 -6.04 5.26 -23.88
CA LEU A 227 -5.59 6.08 -22.75
C LEU A 227 -6.48 7.32 -22.54
N GLY A 228 -6.87 8.00 -23.63
CA GLY A 228 -7.78 9.15 -23.54
C GLY A 228 -9.17 8.75 -23.06
N HIS A 229 -9.74 7.68 -23.60
CA HIS A 229 -11.08 7.22 -23.21
C HIS A 229 -11.12 6.57 -21.82
N THR A 230 -10.04 5.94 -21.36
CA THR A 230 -9.96 5.45 -19.97
C THR A 230 -10.11 6.60 -18.99
N GLN A 231 -9.42 7.73 -19.20
CA GLN A 231 -9.57 8.90 -18.33
C GLN A 231 -11.00 9.45 -18.36
N VAL A 232 -11.61 9.57 -19.53
CA VAL A 232 -13.01 10.04 -19.70
C VAL A 232 -13.98 9.08 -19.00
N ALA A 233 -13.82 7.77 -19.19
CA ALA A 233 -14.68 6.78 -18.56
C ALA A 233 -14.63 6.85 -17.03
N LEU A 234 -13.41 6.96 -16.45
CA LEU A 234 -13.24 7.12 -15.01
C LEU A 234 -13.84 8.44 -14.50
N ALA A 235 -13.62 9.55 -15.20
CA ALA A 235 -14.20 10.83 -14.83
C ALA A 235 -15.73 10.79 -14.85
N ASN A 236 -16.34 10.22 -15.89
CA ASN A 236 -17.79 10.12 -16.01
C ASN A 236 -18.41 9.23 -14.92
N THR A 237 -17.78 8.08 -14.59
CA THR A 237 -18.33 7.14 -13.62
C THR A 237 -18.02 7.47 -12.17
N LEU A 238 -16.82 7.94 -11.86
CA LEU A 238 -16.37 8.15 -10.49
C LEU A 238 -16.50 9.60 -10.01
N LYS A 239 -16.42 10.60 -10.92
CA LYS A 239 -16.66 12.00 -10.59
C LYS A 239 -18.06 12.49 -11.00
N GLY A 240 -18.69 11.83 -12.00
CA GLY A 240 -19.98 12.26 -12.54
C GLY A 240 -19.88 13.51 -13.41
N ASP A 241 -18.73 13.71 -14.09
CA ASP A 241 -18.47 14.94 -14.84
C ASP A 241 -19.40 15.09 -16.05
N ASN A 242 -19.61 14.02 -16.84
CA ASN A 242 -20.47 14.04 -18.03
C ASN A 242 -21.25 12.73 -18.16
N PRO A 243 -22.48 12.75 -18.68
CA PRO A 243 -23.21 11.52 -18.98
C PRO A 243 -22.62 10.81 -20.20
N PHE A 244 -22.68 9.48 -20.22
CA PHE A 244 -22.44 8.70 -21.43
C PHE A 244 -23.58 8.86 -22.43
N SER A 245 -23.30 8.76 -23.74
CA SER A 245 -24.33 8.66 -24.76
C SER A 245 -25.10 7.34 -24.68
N ASP A 246 -26.34 7.30 -25.18
CA ASP A 246 -27.15 6.07 -25.19
C ASP A 246 -26.43 4.91 -25.89
N ALA A 247 -25.73 5.18 -26.98
CA ALA A 247 -24.94 4.17 -27.69
C ALA A 247 -23.79 3.62 -26.85
N CYS A 248 -23.15 4.47 -26.07
CA CYS A 248 -22.09 4.06 -25.15
C CYS A 248 -22.65 3.18 -24.01
N LEU A 249 -23.81 3.53 -23.44
CA LEU A 249 -24.48 2.74 -22.41
C LEU A 249 -24.83 1.34 -22.92
N ILE A 250 -25.34 1.21 -24.16
CA ILE A 250 -25.61 -0.09 -24.79
C ILE A 250 -24.33 -0.93 -24.92
N ALA A 251 -23.22 -0.32 -25.34
CA ALA A 251 -21.94 -1.00 -25.45
C ALA A 251 -21.38 -1.43 -24.07
N MET A 252 -21.59 -0.61 -23.04
CA MET A 252 -21.22 -0.94 -21.64
C MET A 252 -22.03 -2.11 -21.11
N ASP A 253 -23.35 -2.17 -21.39
CA ASP A 253 -24.20 -3.30 -20.98
C ASP A 253 -23.76 -4.59 -21.66
N TYR A 254 -23.48 -4.56 -22.96
CA TYR A 254 -22.90 -5.70 -23.67
C TYR A 254 -21.55 -6.15 -23.06
N GLY A 255 -20.70 -5.19 -22.69
CA GLY A 255 -19.44 -5.49 -21.99
C GLY A 255 -19.65 -6.18 -20.65
N ARG A 256 -20.65 -5.73 -19.87
CA ARG A 256 -21.02 -6.38 -18.59
C ARG A 256 -21.45 -7.83 -18.77
N GLU A 257 -22.34 -8.07 -19.73
CA GLU A 257 -22.86 -9.42 -20.04
C GLU A 257 -21.76 -10.38 -20.53
N THR A 258 -20.77 -9.84 -21.28
CA THR A 258 -19.78 -10.67 -21.96
C THR A 258 -18.52 -10.90 -21.12
N ILE A 259 -18.11 -9.92 -20.32
CA ILE A 259 -16.80 -9.91 -19.63
C ILE A 259 -16.95 -10.21 -18.13
N ILE A 260 -18.01 -9.69 -17.48
CA ILE A 260 -18.18 -9.76 -16.03
C ILE A 260 -19.09 -10.93 -15.63
N LYS A 261 -18.66 -11.74 -14.66
CA LYS A 261 -19.49 -12.81 -14.11
C LYS A 261 -20.66 -12.23 -13.31
N ASP A 262 -21.86 -12.83 -13.39
CA ASP A 262 -23.08 -12.36 -12.72
C ASP A 262 -22.90 -12.26 -11.19
N ASP A 263 -22.15 -13.20 -10.60
CA ASP A 263 -21.91 -13.30 -9.16
C ASP A 263 -20.65 -12.58 -8.67
N TRP A 264 -20.03 -11.70 -9.49
CA TRP A 264 -18.76 -11.06 -9.18
C TRP A 264 -18.73 -10.32 -7.83
N LYS A 265 -19.88 -9.79 -7.38
CA LYS A 265 -19.97 -9.05 -6.12
C LYS A 265 -19.71 -9.91 -4.89
N LYS A 266 -19.64 -11.23 -5.04
CA LYS A 266 -19.27 -12.15 -3.95
C LYS A 266 -17.87 -11.86 -3.39
N ILE A 267 -16.96 -11.26 -4.17
CA ILE A 267 -15.63 -10.88 -3.68
C ILE A 267 -15.66 -9.95 -2.46
N PHE A 268 -16.81 -9.29 -2.19
CA PHE A 268 -17.01 -8.42 -1.04
C PHE A 268 -17.63 -9.15 0.18
N ASN A 269 -17.64 -10.49 0.20
CA ASN A 269 -18.00 -11.24 1.40
C ASN A 269 -16.76 -11.79 2.12
N ASP A 270 -16.92 -12.13 3.40
CA ASP A 270 -15.82 -12.56 4.27
C ASP A 270 -15.13 -13.83 3.75
N GLU A 271 -15.87 -14.81 3.24
CA GLU A 271 -15.33 -16.07 2.70
C GLU A 271 -14.38 -15.82 1.52
N GLN A 272 -14.72 -14.88 0.65
CA GLN A 272 -13.88 -14.55 -0.50
C GLN A 272 -12.68 -13.67 -0.09
N LEU A 273 -12.85 -12.80 0.89
CA LEU A 273 -11.74 -12.07 1.49
C LEU A 273 -10.73 -13.05 2.11
N ASP A 274 -11.19 -14.00 2.92
CA ASP A 274 -10.35 -15.05 3.51
C ASP A 274 -9.63 -15.86 2.42
N THR A 275 -10.35 -16.18 1.33
CA THR A 275 -9.79 -16.93 0.19
C THR A 275 -8.68 -16.17 -0.52
N VAL A 276 -8.84 -14.88 -0.83
CA VAL A 276 -7.82 -14.10 -1.53
C VAL A 276 -6.60 -13.89 -0.64
N ILE A 277 -6.80 -13.56 0.63
CA ILE A 277 -5.72 -13.38 1.60
C ILE A 277 -4.94 -14.68 1.81
N ALA A 278 -5.62 -15.83 1.94
CA ALA A 278 -4.96 -17.12 2.06
C ALA A 278 -4.08 -17.45 0.83
N ARG A 279 -4.51 -17.05 -0.37
CA ARG A 279 -3.70 -17.20 -1.60
C ARG A 279 -2.48 -16.27 -1.59
N MET A 280 -2.65 -14.99 -1.24
CA MET A 280 -1.57 -14.01 -1.15
C MET A 280 -0.48 -14.45 -0.18
N LEU A 281 -0.89 -15.04 0.94
CA LEU A 281 0.00 -15.49 2.01
C LEU A 281 0.49 -16.93 1.86
N HIS A 282 0.13 -17.62 0.76
CA HIS A 282 0.48 -19.03 0.52
C HIS A 282 0.08 -19.98 1.67
N LEU A 283 -1.07 -19.71 2.35
CA LEU A 283 -1.49 -20.51 3.50
C LEU A 283 -2.00 -21.88 3.09
N ASN A 284 -2.47 -22.05 1.85
CA ASN A 284 -3.01 -23.31 1.32
C ASN A 284 -1.93 -24.22 0.72
N ASP A 285 -0.69 -23.75 0.56
CA ASP A 285 0.40 -24.51 -0.06
C ASP A 285 1.16 -25.40 0.95
N LYS A 286 0.69 -25.45 2.20
CA LYS A 286 1.26 -26.28 3.28
C LYS A 286 0.44 -27.57 3.45
N GLY A 287 0.26 -28.33 2.34
CA GLY A 287 -0.38 -29.65 2.33
C GLY A 287 0.60 -30.71 1.85
#